data_92fde90d65fac85cf112ba44e543b8a3
#
_entry.id   92fde90d65fac85cf112ba44e543b8a3
#
_cell.length_a   1.000
_cell.length_b   1.000
_cell.length_c   1.000
_cell.angle_alpha   90.00
_cell.angle_beta   90.00
_cell.angle_gamma   90.00
#
_symmetry.space_group_name_H-M   'P 1'
#
loop_
_entity.id
_entity.type
_entity.pdbx_description
1 polymer ?
#
loop_
_entity_poly.entity_id
_entity_poly.type
_entity_poly.pdbx_seq_one_letter_code
_entity_poly.pdbx_strand_id
1 'polypeptide(L)'
;PSQTALQQSSICMADELTPSQFLELDKSLLKGLLLSNGGSTSHTVILARSFNIPTLVGVDAEALAAYVGQEVQIDGDLGLVAVDMSPEVQRYYQLEAQVQQRIREQQRAYLSTQGRSADGVRLEVAANIAHSIEAVPAFSNGAESVGLFRTEMLYMDRAHAPSENELYNIY
;
A
#
# COMPACT_ATOMS: atom_id res chain seq x y z
N PRO A 1 -6.09 -16.68 16.86
CA PRO A 1 -6.66 -15.63 16.04
C PRO A 1 -6.71 -16.16 14.61
N SER A 2 -7.91 -16.49 14.17
CA SER A 2 -8.15 -17.03 12.84
C SER A 2 -7.87 -15.94 11.81
N GLN A 3 -6.91 -16.19 10.94
CA GLN A 3 -6.71 -15.42 9.74
C GLN A 3 -8.01 -15.46 8.94
N THR A 4 -8.71 -14.34 8.91
CA THR A 4 -9.92 -14.24 8.12
C THR A 4 -9.46 -13.96 6.69
N ALA A 5 -9.40 -14.99 5.86
CA ALA A 5 -9.15 -14.82 4.44
C ALA A 5 -10.24 -13.90 3.88
N LEU A 6 -9.83 -12.82 3.21
CA LEU A 6 -10.75 -11.90 2.56
C LEU A 6 -11.50 -12.67 1.46
N GLN A 7 -12.82 -12.61 1.47
CA GLN A 7 -13.68 -13.30 0.48
C GLN A 7 -14.18 -12.35 -0.61
N GLN A 8 -14.08 -11.05 -0.36
CA GLN A 8 -14.52 -9.98 -1.26
C GLN A 8 -13.65 -8.74 -1.06
N SER A 9 -13.78 -7.76 -1.95
CA SER A 9 -13.14 -6.46 -1.81
C SER A 9 -13.51 -5.81 -0.49
N SER A 10 -12.53 -5.59 0.40
CA SER A 10 -12.77 -5.19 1.79
C SER A 10 -11.73 -4.19 2.28
N ILE A 11 -12.15 -3.36 3.22
CA ILE A 11 -11.26 -2.60 4.09
C ILE A 11 -11.06 -3.42 5.35
N CYS A 12 -9.82 -3.69 5.71
CA CYS A 12 -9.46 -4.45 6.90
C CYS A 12 -9.23 -3.51 8.07
N MET A 13 -9.83 -3.83 9.22
CA MET A 13 -9.61 -3.10 10.48
C MET A 13 -8.93 -4.01 11.50
N ALA A 14 -7.90 -3.50 12.15
CA ALA A 14 -7.17 -4.20 13.19
C ALA A 14 -6.59 -3.21 14.22
N ASP A 15 -6.28 -3.70 15.41
CA ASP A 15 -5.54 -2.88 16.37
C ASP A 15 -4.11 -2.67 15.90
N GLU A 16 -3.45 -3.76 15.56
CA GLU A 16 -2.10 -3.80 14.99
C GLU A 16 -2.04 -4.88 13.93
N LEU A 17 -1.15 -4.71 12.99
CA LEU A 17 -0.88 -5.70 11.94
C LEU A 17 0.63 -5.78 11.72
N THR A 18 1.20 -6.97 11.82
CA THR A 18 2.61 -7.18 11.51
C THR A 18 2.83 -7.21 9.99
N PRO A 19 4.06 -6.91 9.51
CA PRO A 19 4.40 -7.05 8.09
C PRO A 19 4.07 -8.43 7.52
N SER A 20 4.37 -9.49 8.27
CA SER A 20 4.07 -10.88 7.84
C SER A 20 2.58 -11.12 7.67
N GLN A 21 1.76 -10.68 8.64
CA GLN A 21 0.31 -10.78 8.54
C GLN A 21 -0.24 -9.98 7.36
N PHE A 22 0.31 -8.77 7.13
CA PHE A 22 -0.07 -7.97 5.97
C PHE A 22 0.24 -8.70 4.66
N LEU A 23 1.43 -9.32 4.54
CA LEU A 23 1.83 -10.04 3.32
C LEU A 23 0.94 -11.25 3.01
N GLU A 24 0.35 -11.88 4.03
CA GLU A 24 -0.57 -13.01 3.88
C GLU A 24 -1.97 -12.60 3.36
N LEU A 25 -2.36 -11.32 3.51
CA LEU A 25 -3.63 -10.83 2.96
C LEU A 25 -3.62 -10.81 1.43
N ASP A 26 -4.74 -11.14 0.81
CA ASP A 26 -4.93 -11.00 -0.63
C ASP A 26 -5.00 -9.51 -1.02
N LYS A 27 -3.95 -9.01 -1.67
CA LYS A 27 -3.83 -7.60 -2.07
C LYS A 27 -4.84 -7.20 -3.14
N SER A 28 -5.38 -8.14 -3.91
CA SER A 28 -6.40 -7.87 -4.92
C SER A 28 -7.75 -7.52 -4.28
N LEU A 29 -8.02 -8.08 -3.11
CA LEU A 29 -9.24 -7.89 -2.34
C LEU A 29 -9.09 -6.80 -1.27
N LEU A 30 -7.87 -6.50 -0.82
CA LEU A 30 -7.63 -5.48 0.20
C LEU A 30 -7.69 -4.07 -0.42
N LYS A 31 -8.72 -3.31 -0.08
CA LYS A 31 -8.97 -1.96 -0.60
C LYS A 31 -8.55 -0.85 0.35
N GLY A 32 -8.26 -1.19 1.59
CA GLY A 32 -7.78 -0.25 2.59
C GLY A 32 -7.48 -0.92 3.91
N LEU A 33 -6.75 -0.20 4.76
CA LEU A 33 -6.33 -0.68 6.07
C LEU A 33 -6.59 0.39 7.12
N LEU A 34 -7.24 0.02 8.21
CA LEU A 34 -7.52 0.85 9.37
C LEU A 34 -6.84 0.25 10.59
N LEU A 35 -5.94 0.98 11.22
CA LEU A 35 -5.20 0.53 12.39
C LEU A 35 -5.47 1.45 13.57
N SER A 36 -5.87 0.88 14.71
CA SER A 36 -6.10 1.67 15.93
C SER A 36 -4.78 2.09 16.57
N ASN A 37 -3.79 1.23 16.51
CA ASN A 37 -2.46 1.44 17.06
C ASN A 37 -1.41 1.52 15.93
N GLY A 38 -0.25 2.04 16.29
CA GLY A 38 0.87 2.18 15.36
C GLY A 38 1.04 3.60 14.84
N GLY A 39 2.19 3.84 14.24
CA GLY A 39 2.56 5.12 13.63
C GLY A 39 2.57 5.06 12.12
N SER A 40 2.49 6.22 11.48
CA SER A 40 2.62 6.35 10.02
C SER A 40 3.96 5.87 9.46
N THR A 41 4.94 5.66 10.34
CA THR A 41 6.29 5.15 10.04
C THR A 41 6.44 3.67 10.36
N SER A 42 5.39 2.97 10.82
CA SER A 42 5.47 1.52 11.06
C SER A 42 5.75 0.76 9.76
N HIS A 43 6.45 -0.36 9.87
CA HIS A 43 6.83 -1.16 8.70
C HIS A 43 5.62 -1.63 7.89
N THR A 44 4.55 -2.01 8.57
CA THR A 44 3.30 -2.40 7.91
C THR A 44 2.70 -1.26 7.11
N VAL A 45 2.72 -0.03 7.61
CA VAL A 45 2.21 1.15 6.90
C VAL A 45 3.09 1.48 5.69
N ILE A 46 4.41 1.40 5.84
CA ILE A 46 5.34 1.60 4.71
C ILE A 46 5.10 0.54 3.63
N LEU A 47 4.92 -0.72 4.03
CA LEU A 47 4.64 -1.82 3.14
C LEU A 47 3.27 -1.67 2.45
N ALA A 48 2.22 -1.30 3.18
CA ALA A 48 0.90 -1.04 2.60
C ALA A 48 0.94 0.08 1.55
N ARG A 49 1.73 1.12 1.83
CA ARG A 49 1.94 2.23 0.88
C ARG A 49 2.64 1.76 -0.40
N SER A 50 3.62 0.86 -0.33
CA SER A 50 4.30 0.32 -1.53
C SER A 50 3.35 -0.50 -2.40
N PHE A 51 2.31 -1.09 -1.81
CA PHE A 51 1.22 -1.77 -2.54
C PHE A 51 0.08 -0.82 -2.95
N ASN A 52 0.23 0.49 -2.76
CA ASN A 52 -0.83 1.49 -3.02
C ASN A 52 -2.14 1.20 -2.28
N ILE A 53 -2.06 0.65 -1.06
CA ILE A 53 -3.22 0.39 -0.21
C ILE A 53 -3.38 1.56 0.74
N PRO A 54 -4.49 2.32 0.64
CA PRO A 54 -4.79 3.41 1.56
C PRO A 54 -4.81 2.91 3.00
N THR A 55 -4.06 3.57 3.88
CA THR A 55 -3.92 3.14 5.28
C THR A 55 -4.11 4.32 6.21
N LEU A 56 -5.02 4.19 7.17
CA LEU A 56 -5.19 5.14 8.26
C LEU A 56 -4.75 4.51 9.57
N VAL A 57 -4.08 5.30 10.40
CA VAL A 57 -3.60 4.89 11.73
C VAL A 57 -4.22 5.79 12.79
N GLY A 58 -4.34 5.26 14.01
CA GLY A 58 -4.97 5.98 15.11
C GLY A 58 -6.49 6.11 14.97
N VAL A 59 -7.12 5.14 14.27
CA VAL A 59 -8.58 5.11 14.15
C VAL A 59 -9.24 4.63 15.43
N ASP A 60 -10.41 5.16 15.72
CA ASP A 60 -11.26 4.68 16.81
C ASP A 60 -12.00 3.40 16.37
N ALA A 61 -11.42 2.24 16.70
CA ALA A 61 -11.99 0.95 16.35
C ALA A 61 -13.35 0.70 17.04
N GLU A 62 -13.55 1.23 18.25
CA GLU A 62 -14.82 1.06 18.96
C GLU A 62 -15.93 1.82 18.25
N ALA A 63 -15.67 3.07 17.86
CA ALA A 63 -16.63 3.86 17.07
C ALA A 63 -16.94 3.23 15.70
N LEU A 64 -15.96 2.58 15.08
CA LEU A 64 -16.13 1.94 13.77
C LEU A 64 -16.71 0.52 13.85
N ALA A 65 -16.76 -0.09 15.02
CA ALA A 65 -17.26 -1.47 15.18
C ALA A 65 -18.70 -1.63 14.71
N ALA A 66 -19.55 -0.60 14.85
CA ALA A 66 -20.94 -0.63 14.39
C ALA A 66 -21.08 -0.71 12.85
N TYR A 67 -20.02 -0.41 12.11
CA TYR A 67 -20.00 -0.40 10.64
C TYR A 67 -19.31 -1.60 10.02
N VAL A 68 -18.93 -2.58 10.83
CA VAL A 68 -18.35 -3.84 10.33
C VAL A 68 -19.36 -4.55 9.43
N GLY A 69 -18.92 -4.91 8.22
CA GLY A 69 -19.78 -5.51 7.20
C GLY A 69 -20.62 -4.52 6.39
N GLN A 70 -20.46 -3.23 6.63
CA GLN A 70 -21.10 -2.16 5.85
C GLN A 70 -20.11 -1.54 4.86
N GLU A 71 -20.66 -0.80 3.89
CA GLU A 71 -19.86 -0.03 2.95
C GLU A 71 -19.35 1.25 3.62
N VAL A 72 -18.04 1.44 3.59
CA VAL A 72 -17.37 2.63 4.11
C VAL A 72 -16.39 3.15 3.08
N GLN A 73 -16.12 4.46 3.12
CA GLN A 73 -15.11 5.10 2.29
C GLN A 73 -13.94 5.54 3.16
N ILE A 74 -12.73 5.26 2.73
CA ILE A 74 -11.53 5.82 3.35
C ILE A 74 -10.84 6.80 2.40
N ASP A 75 -10.34 7.87 2.97
CA ASP A 75 -9.55 8.89 2.27
C ASP A 75 -8.20 9.01 2.99
N GLY A 76 -7.16 8.48 2.35
CA GLY A 76 -5.81 8.47 2.90
C GLY A 76 -5.14 9.84 2.88
N ASP A 77 -5.55 10.73 1.98
CA ASP A 77 -4.99 12.07 1.84
C ASP A 77 -5.56 13.01 2.90
N LEU A 78 -6.88 12.92 3.12
CA LEU A 78 -7.58 13.70 4.15
C LEU A 78 -7.50 13.06 5.54
N GLY A 79 -7.12 11.78 5.64
CA GLY A 79 -7.03 11.06 6.90
C GLY A 79 -8.41 10.81 7.55
N LEU A 80 -9.43 10.50 6.76
CA LEU A 80 -10.79 10.30 7.24
C LEU A 80 -11.43 8.98 6.78
N VAL A 81 -12.40 8.54 7.58
CA VAL A 81 -13.32 7.43 7.26
C VAL A 81 -14.73 8.02 7.19
N ALA A 82 -15.39 7.82 6.06
CA ALA A 82 -16.78 8.21 5.88
C ALA A 82 -17.69 6.97 5.99
N VAL A 83 -18.68 7.08 6.86
CA VAL A 83 -19.70 6.07 7.14
C VAL A 83 -21.08 6.70 6.94
N ASP A 84 -22.13 5.90 6.77
CA ASP A 84 -23.52 6.40 6.57
C ASP A 84 -23.61 7.54 5.55
N MET A 85 -22.87 7.37 4.43
CA MET A 85 -22.71 8.43 3.45
C MET A 85 -24.04 8.79 2.77
N SER A 86 -24.36 10.10 2.74
CA SER A 86 -25.45 10.59 1.92
C SER A 86 -25.19 10.35 0.43
N PRO A 87 -26.23 10.34 -0.41
CA PRO A 87 -26.07 10.18 -1.87
C PRO A 87 -25.11 11.22 -2.48
N GLU A 88 -25.06 12.44 -1.95
CA GLU A 88 -24.18 13.51 -2.41
C GLU A 88 -22.69 13.17 -2.11
N VAL A 89 -22.41 12.67 -0.90
CA VAL A 89 -21.07 12.26 -0.49
C VAL A 89 -20.61 11.04 -1.31
N GLN A 90 -21.49 10.05 -1.53
CA GLN A 90 -21.19 8.91 -2.39
C GLN A 90 -20.86 9.36 -3.81
N ARG A 91 -21.65 10.29 -4.36
CA ARG A 91 -21.40 10.84 -5.70
C ARG A 91 -20.08 11.60 -5.77
N TYR A 92 -19.72 12.35 -4.74
CA TYR A 92 -18.42 13.02 -4.66
C TYR A 92 -17.28 12.02 -4.80
N TYR A 93 -17.25 10.96 -3.99
CA TYR A 93 -16.20 9.95 -4.05
C TYR A 93 -16.17 9.14 -5.35
N GLN A 94 -17.34 8.92 -5.96
CA GLN A 94 -17.41 8.31 -7.29
C GLN A 94 -16.74 9.18 -8.36
N LEU A 95 -16.97 10.49 -8.31
CA LEU A 95 -16.30 11.43 -9.23
C LEU A 95 -14.80 11.50 -8.99
N GLU A 96 -14.38 11.57 -7.74
CA GLU A 96 -12.95 11.52 -7.37
C GLU A 96 -12.29 10.24 -7.89
N ALA A 97 -12.91 9.08 -7.71
CA ALA A 97 -12.40 7.81 -8.23
C ALA A 97 -12.23 7.83 -9.76
N GLN A 98 -13.17 8.42 -10.49
CA GLN A 98 -13.08 8.59 -11.95
C GLN A 98 -11.92 9.51 -12.35
N VAL A 99 -11.73 10.62 -11.64
CA VAL A 99 -10.61 11.54 -11.88
C VAL A 99 -9.29 10.82 -11.64
N GLN A 100 -9.15 10.13 -10.52
CA GLN A 100 -7.95 9.35 -10.19
C GLN A 100 -7.67 8.25 -11.22
N GLN A 101 -8.71 7.58 -11.71
CA GLN A 101 -8.56 6.58 -12.75
C GLN A 101 -8.02 7.19 -14.05
N ARG A 102 -8.56 8.32 -14.50
CA ARG A 102 -8.07 9.04 -15.69
C ARG A 102 -6.60 9.46 -15.55
N ILE A 103 -6.22 9.97 -14.37
CA ILE A 103 -4.83 10.33 -14.09
C ILE A 103 -3.93 9.08 -14.20
N ARG A 104 -4.32 7.96 -13.61
CA ARG A 104 -3.57 6.70 -13.72
C ARG A 104 -3.45 6.19 -15.17
N GLU A 105 -4.52 6.31 -15.95
CA GLU A 105 -4.51 5.93 -17.36
C GLU A 105 -3.55 6.81 -18.17
N GLN A 106 -3.55 8.12 -17.93
CA GLN A 106 -2.59 9.04 -18.54
C GLN A 106 -1.13 8.70 -18.12
N GLN A 107 -0.91 8.42 -16.85
CA GLN A 107 0.42 8.04 -16.35
C GLN A 107 0.92 6.72 -16.98
N ARG A 108 0.04 5.76 -17.23
CA ARG A 108 0.39 4.50 -17.90
C ARG A 108 1.04 4.69 -19.27
N ALA A 109 0.69 5.74 -19.99
CA ALA A 109 1.31 6.06 -21.27
C ALA A 109 2.83 6.36 -21.15
N TYR A 110 3.29 6.74 -19.96
CA TYR A 110 4.69 7.04 -19.70
C TYR A 110 5.50 5.85 -19.18
N LEU A 111 4.85 4.75 -18.77
CA LEU A 111 5.55 3.60 -18.16
C LEU A 111 6.59 2.94 -19.08
N SER A 112 6.39 3.03 -20.39
CA SER A 112 7.30 2.50 -21.40
C SER A 112 8.23 3.56 -22.01
N THR A 113 8.16 4.81 -21.55
CA THR A 113 8.97 5.90 -22.07
C THR A 113 10.21 6.11 -21.20
N GLN A 114 11.35 6.38 -21.84
CA GLN A 114 12.56 6.73 -21.11
C GLN A 114 12.43 8.13 -20.50
N GLY A 115 12.83 8.26 -19.25
CA GLY A 115 12.94 9.57 -18.58
C GLY A 115 13.93 10.47 -19.31
N ARG A 116 13.51 11.71 -19.65
CA ARG A 116 14.39 12.73 -20.25
C ARG A 116 14.05 14.10 -19.68
N SER A 117 15.09 14.90 -19.47
CA SER A 117 14.95 16.30 -19.12
C SER A 117 14.51 17.13 -20.35
N ALA A 118 14.12 18.39 -20.14
CA ALA A 118 13.69 19.30 -21.21
C ALA A 118 14.77 19.55 -22.27
N ASP A 119 16.05 19.46 -21.91
CA ASP A 119 17.21 19.57 -22.81
C ASP A 119 17.63 18.23 -23.44
N GLY A 120 16.81 17.15 -23.22
CA GLY A 120 16.99 15.86 -23.87
C GLY A 120 17.93 14.89 -23.16
N VAL A 121 18.49 15.24 -22.02
CA VAL A 121 19.37 14.36 -21.24
C VAL A 121 18.56 13.18 -20.69
N ARG A 122 19.04 11.95 -20.90
CA ARG A 122 18.42 10.75 -20.34
C ARG A 122 18.57 10.73 -18.83
N LEU A 123 17.47 10.45 -18.16
CA LEU A 123 17.41 10.24 -16.71
C LEU A 123 16.98 8.80 -16.46
N GLU A 124 17.75 8.08 -15.66
CA GLU A 124 17.37 6.74 -15.21
C GLU A 124 16.33 6.86 -14.09
N VAL A 125 15.27 6.08 -14.19
CA VAL A 125 14.21 5.99 -13.18
C VAL A 125 14.47 4.74 -12.33
N ALA A 126 14.91 4.93 -11.10
CA ALA A 126 15.24 3.86 -10.19
C ALA A 126 14.23 3.79 -9.03
N ALA A 127 13.85 2.58 -8.63
CA ALA A 127 12.96 2.36 -7.49
C ALA A 127 13.73 2.14 -6.19
N ASN A 128 13.17 2.61 -5.08
CA ASN A 128 13.60 2.19 -3.75
C ASN A 128 12.66 1.07 -3.28
N ILE A 129 13.24 -0.06 -2.88
CA ILE A 129 12.49 -1.21 -2.37
C ILE A 129 12.95 -1.59 -0.97
N ALA A 130 12.04 -2.13 -0.17
CA ALA A 130 12.31 -2.66 1.17
C ALA A 130 12.29 -4.21 1.20
N HIS A 131 11.56 -4.81 0.26
CA HIS A 131 11.45 -6.27 0.12
C HIS A 131 11.58 -6.68 -1.35
N SER A 132 12.13 -7.85 -1.60
CA SER A 132 12.28 -8.41 -2.96
C SER A 132 10.94 -8.52 -3.71
N ILE A 133 9.83 -8.75 -2.99
CA ILE A 133 8.48 -8.81 -3.56
C ILE A 133 8.05 -7.49 -4.22
N GLU A 134 8.64 -6.36 -3.83
CA GLU A 134 8.35 -5.05 -4.41
C GLU A 134 9.03 -4.83 -5.77
N ALA A 135 10.02 -5.65 -6.11
CA ALA A 135 10.77 -5.50 -7.35
C ALA A 135 9.87 -5.66 -8.59
N VAL A 136 9.06 -6.70 -8.64
CA VAL A 136 8.16 -6.95 -9.78
C VAL A 136 7.18 -5.80 -10.00
N PRO A 137 6.43 -5.31 -8.98
CA PRO A 137 5.61 -4.10 -9.12
C PRO A 137 6.40 -2.86 -9.54
N ALA A 138 7.61 -2.66 -9.00
CA ALA A 138 8.44 -1.50 -9.35
C ALA A 138 8.79 -1.48 -10.85
N PHE A 139 9.28 -2.59 -11.38
CA PHE A 139 9.60 -2.70 -12.81
C PHE A 139 8.35 -2.62 -13.68
N SER A 140 7.23 -3.19 -13.25
CA SER A 140 5.94 -3.08 -13.96
C SER A 140 5.40 -1.64 -13.99
N ASN A 141 5.82 -0.80 -13.06
CA ASN A 141 5.50 0.62 -12.98
C ASN A 141 6.59 1.53 -13.58
N GLY A 142 7.48 0.98 -14.39
CA GLY A 142 8.42 1.75 -15.19
C GLY A 142 9.77 2.03 -14.56
N ALA A 143 10.12 1.41 -13.43
CA ALA A 143 11.48 1.46 -12.91
C ALA A 143 12.44 0.74 -13.87
N GLU A 144 13.59 1.32 -14.14
CA GLU A 144 14.65 0.75 -14.96
C GLU A 144 15.66 -0.03 -14.11
N SER A 145 15.76 0.31 -12.83
CA SER A 145 16.68 -0.33 -11.87
C SER A 145 16.18 -0.20 -10.43
N VAL A 146 16.87 -0.87 -9.51
CA VAL A 146 16.73 -0.65 -8.07
C VAL A 146 17.80 0.33 -7.62
N GLY A 147 17.40 1.53 -7.22
CA GLY A 147 18.29 2.57 -6.73
C GLY A 147 18.73 2.36 -5.28
N LEU A 148 17.81 1.84 -4.46
CA LEU A 148 18.06 1.51 -3.06
C LEU A 148 17.26 0.28 -2.66
N PHE A 149 17.96 -0.73 -2.14
CA PHE A 149 17.34 -1.83 -1.41
C PHE A 149 17.55 -1.60 0.09
N ARG A 150 16.45 -1.39 0.83
CA ARG A 150 16.48 -1.17 2.28
C ARG A 150 16.70 -2.47 3.02
N THR A 151 17.92 -2.96 3.01
CA THR A 151 18.30 -4.26 3.55
C THR A 151 18.14 -4.36 5.08
N GLU A 152 18.06 -3.24 5.78
CA GLU A 152 17.73 -3.19 7.20
C GLU A 152 16.38 -3.86 7.51
N MET A 153 15.45 -3.84 6.58
CA MET A 153 14.14 -4.49 6.73
C MET A 153 14.24 -6.02 6.82
N LEU A 154 15.32 -6.61 6.29
CA LEU A 154 15.56 -8.05 6.36
C LEU A 154 15.93 -8.53 7.77
N TYR A 155 16.36 -7.62 8.63
CA TYR A 155 16.77 -7.89 10.00
C TYR A 155 15.67 -7.60 11.02
N MET A 156 14.60 -6.91 10.61
CA MET A 156 13.52 -6.52 11.49
C MET A 156 12.53 -7.67 11.67
N ASP A 157 11.89 -7.71 12.84
CA ASP A 157 10.90 -8.74 13.24
C ASP A 157 11.44 -10.18 13.24
N ARG A 158 12.78 -10.35 13.36
CA ARG A 158 13.45 -11.65 13.47
C ARG A 158 14.14 -11.82 14.82
N ALA A 159 14.07 -13.03 15.35
CA ALA A 159 14.81 -13.37 16.57
C ALA A 159 16.34 -13.46 16.34
N HIS A 160 16.76 -13.73 15.10
CA HIS A 160 18.16 -13.88 14.69
C HIS A 160 18.40 -13.19 13.34
N ALA A 161 19.61 -12.72 13.13
CA ALA A 161 20.05 -12.19 11.86
C ALA A 161 19.89 -13.25 10.75
N PRO A 162 19.53 -12.84 9.51
CA PRO A 162 19.49 -13.78 8.39
C PRO A 162 20.86 -14.40 8.16
N SER A 163 20.87 -15.68 7.77
CA SER A 163 22.07 -16.37 7.34
C SER A 163 22.56 -15.85 5.98
N GLU A 164 23.83 -16.09 5.66
CA GLU A 164 24.42 -15.74 4.35
C GLU A 164 23.62 -16.34 3.19
N ASN A 165 23.19 -17.61 3.31
CA ASN A 165 22.37 -18.26 2.29
C ASN A 165 20.97 -17.59 2.12
N GLU A 166 20.35 -17.16 3.21
CA GLU A 166 19.09 -16.42 3.12
C GLU A 166 19.29 -15.08 2.42
N LEU A 167 20.34 -14.34 2.74
CA LEU A 167 20.67 -13.08 2.07
C LEU A 167 20.96 -13.31 0.59
N TYR A 168 21.75 -14.34 0.27
CA TYR A 168 22.06 -14.68 -1.12
C TYR A 168 20.81 -14.95 -1.98
N ASN A 169 19.81 -15.62 -1.41
CA ASN A 169 18.55 -15.90 -2.11
C ASN A 169 17.63 -14.69 -2.24
N ILE A 170 17.83 -13.65 -1.42
CA ILE A 170 17.03 -12.43 -1.46
C ILE A 170 17.59 -11.42 -2.47
N TYR A 171 18.93 -11.35 -2.59
CA TYR A 171 19.64 -10.47 -3.53
C TYR A 171 19.68 -11.05 -4.94
#